data_c5c73b05b4998df80e96aec2f84a0fe6
#
_entry.id   c5c73b05b4998df80e96aec2f84a0fe6
#
_cell.length_a   1.000
_cell.length_b   1.000
_cell.length_c   1.000
_cell.angle_alpha   90.00
_cell.angle_beta   90.00
_cell.angle_gamma   90.00
#
_symmetry.space_group_name_H-M   'P 1'
#
loop_
_entity.id
_entity.type
_entity.pdbx_description
1 polymer ?
#
loop_
_entity_poly.entity_id
_entity_poly.type
_entity_poly.pdbx_seq_one_letter_code
_entity_poly.pdbx_strand_id
1 'polypeptide(L)'
;MSGTELEYSERQAVVGAARARLYLILTAVGYSTMGAAFKFVDWNPLVISAAEKMFAFFCLGIARGSFKMRFSRPVLLGAVCSYACTTCFVAANKLTTAANAIVLQYTNPMFVVLLSWLVLRRRAQRRDILLTAVLMGGIALFFLDELSPGHLVGNLLALCSGILMAVNTLYARYSGADVIEYGMVSCLLSVGIGAAAVITEPPVVTAVSLVAVVFLA
;
A
#
# COMPACT_ATOMS: atom_id res chain seq x y z
N MET A 1 -19.65 -27.17 26.66
CA MET A 1 -19.08 -27.48 25.33
C MET A 1 -18.48 -28.86 25.40
N SER A 2 -18.90 -29.77 24.49
CA SER A 2 -18.31 -31.10 24.41
C SER A 2 -16.89 -31.07 23.89
N GLY A 3 -16.03 -32.02 24.26
CA GLY A 3 -14.65 -32.08 23.78
C GLY A 3 -14.51 -32.06 22.25
N THR A 4 -15.52 -32.58 21.55
CA THR A 4 -15.64 -32.59 20.08
C THR A 4 -15.87 -31.18 19.48
N GLU A 5 -16.59 -30.29 20.15
CA GLU A 5 -16.81 -28.90 19.70
C GLU A 5 -15.55 -28.05 19.86
N LEU A 6 -14.76 -28.29 20.91
CA LEU A 6 -13.48 -27.62 21.11
C LEU A 6 -12.48 -28.04 20.03
N GLU A 7 -12.35 -29.33 19.77
CA GLU A 7 -11.45 -29.86 18.72
C GLU A 7 -11.82 -29.36 17.32
N TYR A 8 -13.11 -29.25 17.00
CA TYR A 8 -13.60 -28.71 15.75
C TYR A 8 -13.29 -27.21 15.61
N SER A 9 -13.48 -26.45 16.68
CA SER A 9 -13.15 -25.01 16.73
C SER A 9 -11.65 -24.75 16.56
N GLU A 10 -10.80 -25.55 17.20
CA GLU A 10 -9.35 -25.44 17.04
C GLU A 10 -8.90 -25.79 15.62
N ARG A 11 -9.44 -26.85 15.02
CA ARG A 11 -9.14 -27.19 13.62
C ARG A 11 -9.56 -26.10 12.66
N GLN A 12 -10.72 -25.46 12.84
CA GLN A 12 -11.15 -24.33 12.02
C GLN A 12 -10.23 -23.10 12.20
N ALA A 13 -9.78 -22.82 13.41
CA ALA A 13 -8.83 -21.73 13.67
C ALA A 13 -7.48 -21.99 13.00
N VAL A 14 -6.96 -23.22 13.04
CA VAL A 14 -5.70 -23.60 12.38
C VAL A 14 -5.80 -23.50 10.86
N VAL A 15 -6.90 -24.00 10.27
CA VAL A 15 -7.12 -23.89 8.82
C VAL A 15 -7.30 -22.44 8.39
N GLY A 16 -8.00 -21.63 9.17
CA GLY A 16 -8.12 -20.18 8.95
C GLY A 16 -6.77 -19.47 8.99
N ALA A 17 -5.93 -19.79 9.98
CA ALA A 17 -4.59 -19.24 10.10
C ALA A 17 -3.65 -19.66 8.95
N ALA A 18 -3.76 -20.91 8.49
CA ALA A 18 -2.96 -21.39 7.35
C ALA A 18 -3.36 -20.67 6.04
N ARG A 19 -4.66 -20.49 5.79
CA ARG A 19 -5.15 -19.71 4.64
C ARG A 19 -4.71 -18.26 4.71
N ALA A 20 -4.80 -17.63 5.88
CA ALA A 20 -4.33 -16.26 6.06
C ALA A 20 -2.83 -16.11 5.78
N ARG A 21 -2.01 -17.06 6.23
CA ARG A 21 -0.57 -17.09 5.93
C ARG A 21 -0.31 -17.25 4.42
N LEU A 22 -1.05 -18.13 3.75
CA LEU A 22 -0.92 -18.31 2.30
C LEU A 22 -1.25 -17.01 1.55
N TYR A 23 -2.35 -16.34 1.91
CA TYR A 23 -2.70 -15.05 1.31
C TYR A 23 -1.63 -13.99 1.57
N LEU A 24 -1.05 -13.93 2.77
CA LEU A 24 0.06 -13.01 3.08
C LEU A 24 1.29 -13.28 2.21
N ILE A 25 1.65 -14.56 2.01
CA ILE A 25 2.79 -14.94 1.15
C ILE A 25 2.49 -14.54 -0.31
N LEU A 26 1.31 -14.88 -0.83
CA LEU A 26 0.92 -14.53 -2.20
C LEU A 26 0.93 -13.01 -2.41
N THR A 27 0.40 -12.26 -1.44
CA THR A 27 0.43 -10.79 -1.47
C THR A 27 1.87 -10.26 -1.44
N ALA A 28 2.74 -10.82 -0.60
CA ALA A 28 4.13 -10.39 -0.53
C ALA A 28 4.89 -10.66 -1.84
N VAL A 29 4.66 -11.81 -2.48
CA VAL A 29 5.23 -12.13 -3.80
C VAL A 29 4.70 -11.16 -4.86
N GLY A 30 3.39 -10.89 -4.87
CA GLY A 30 2.78 -9.90 -5.77
C GLY A 30 3.40 -8.51 -5.60
N TYR A 31 3.52 -8.01 -4.36
CA TYR A 31 4.19 -6.73 -4.10
C TYR A 31 5.66 -6.70 -4.51
N SER A 32 6.40 -7.81 -4.35
CA SER A 32 7.81 -7.88 -4.75
C SER A 32 8.00 -7.69 -6.26
N THR A 33 7.09 -8.22 -7.08
CA THR A 33 7.16 -8.11 -8.55
C THR A 33 6.61 -6.78 -9.06
N MET A 34 5.74 -6.11 -8.30
CA MET A 34 5.10 -4.85 -8.66
C MET A 34 6.10 -3.72 -8.93
N GLY A 35 7.14 -3.59 -8.09
CA GLY A 35 8.19 -2.58 -8.27
C GLY A 35 8.93 -2.70 -9.60
N ALA A 36 9.21 -3.92 -10.05
CA ALA A 36 9.80 -4.18 -11.35
C ALA A 36 8.82 -3.82 -12.50
N ALA A 37 7.55 -4.20 -12.37
CA ALA A 37 6.52 -3.93 -13.39
C ALA A 37 6.34 -2.42 -13.65
N PHE A 38 6.45 -1.56 -12.64
CA PHE A 38 6.41 -0.10 -12.81
C PHE A 38 7.51 0.43 -13.74
N LYS A 39 8.66 -0.23 -13.84
CA LYS A 39 9.77 0.19 -14.70
C LYS A 39 9.53 -0.10 -16.19
N PHE A 40 8.68 -1.07 -16.51
CA PHE A 40 8.34 -1.43 -17.88
C PHE A 40 7.23 -0.55 -18.49
N VAL A 41 6.60 0.31 -17.70
CA VAL A 41 5.53 1.20 -18.15
C VAL A 41 6.06 2.63 -18.22
N ASP A 42 6.30 3.15 -19.41
CA ASP A 42 6.79 4.53 -19.66
C ASP A 42 5.64 5.56 -19.68
N TRP A 43 4.72 5.44 -18.72
CA TRP A 43 3.61 6.36 -18.56
C TRP A 43 3.84 7.29 -17.38
N ASN A 44 3.13 8.41 -17.38
CA ASN A 44 3.07 9.30 -16.22
C ASN A 44 2.60 8.51 -14.97
N PRO A 45 3.24 8.70 -13.81
CA PRO A 45 2.87 7.99 -12.56
C PRO A 45 1.39 8.08 -12.20
N LEU A 46 0.73 9.20 -12.50
CA LEU A 46 -0.69 9.40 -12.25
C LEU A 46 -1.56 8.50 -13.13
N VAL A 47 -1.17 8.31 -14.39
CA VAL A 47 -1.87 7.44 -15.35
C VAL A 47 -1.72 5.97 -14.95
N ILE A 48 -0.51 5.55 -14.55
CA ILE A 48 -0.26 4.20 -14.05
C ILE A 48 -1.11 3.92 -12.81
N SER A 49 -1.10 4.84 -11.84
CA SER A 49 -1.90 4.71 -10.62
C SER A 49 -3.41 4.65 -10.92
N ALA A 50 -3.89 5.42 -11.90
CA ALA A 50 -5.29 5.37 -12.30
C ALA A 50 -5.69 4.03 -12.91
N ALA A 51 -4.86 3.49 -13.81
CA ALA A 51 -5.11 2.20 -14.47
C ALA A 51 -5.15 1.04 -13.45
N GLU A 52 -4.18 0.99 -12.53
CA GLU A 52 -4.14 0.04 -11.41
C GLU A 52 -5.40 0.17 -10.54
N LYS A 53 -5.76 1.39 -10.14
CA LYS A 53 -6.89 1.66 -9.25
C LYS A 53 -8.25 1.43 -9.89
N MET A 54 -8.36 1.55 -11.20
CA MET A 54 -9.58 1.20 -11.91
C MET A 54 -9.93 -0.28 -11.72
N PHE A 55 -8.96 -1.15 -11.83
CA PHE A 55 -9.15 -2.58 -11.59
C PHE A 55 -9.43 -2.88 -10.11
N ALA A 56 -8.63 -2.29 -9.21
CA ALA A 56 -8.82 -2.43 -7.77
C ALA A 56 -10.23 -2.00 -7.32
N PHE A 57 -10.81 -0.96 -7.94
CA PHE A 57 -12.18 -0.52 -7.68
C PHE A 57 -13.21 -1.64 -7.91
N PHE A 58 -13.11 -2.33 -9.04
CA PHE A 58 -14.01 -3.44 -9.34
C PHE A 58 -13.81 -4.62 -8.38
N CYS A 59 -12.55 -4.97 -8.09
CA CYS A 59 -12.24 -6.03 -7.12
C CYS A 59 -12.81 -5.72 -5.73
N LEU A 60 -12.65 -4.49 -5.24
CA LEU A 60 -13.20 -4.06 -3.95
C LEU A 60 -14.72 -4.05 -3.95
N GLY A 61 -15.36 -3.59 -5.03
CA GLY A 61 -16.81 -3.58 -5.18
C GLY A 61 -17.40 -4.99 -5.17
N ILE A 62 -16.76 -5.94 -5.87
CA ILE A 62 -17.15 -7.36 -5.89
C ILE A 62 -16.94 -7.97 -4.50
N ALA A 63 -15.79 -7.76 -3.87
CA ALA A 63 -15.49 -8.28 -2.54
C ALA A 63 -16.47 -7.78 -1.47
N ARG A 64 -16.92 -6.53 -1.58
CA ARG A 64 -17.94 -5.94 -0.70
C ARG A 64 -19.35 -6.39 -1.06
N GLY A 65 -19.59 -6.90 -2.27
CA GLY A 65 -20.92 -7.18 -2.80
C GLY A 65 -21.77 -5.94 -3.07
N SER A 66 -21.16 -4.74 -3.10
CA SER A 66 -21.85 -3.47 -3.30
C SER A 66 -20.92 -2.37 -3.78
N PHE A 67 -21.37 -1.60 -4.78
CA PHE A 67 -20.69 -0.40 -5.26
C PHE A 67 -21.24 0.90 -4.60
N LYS A 68 -22.10 0.79 -3.58
CA LYS A 68 -22.63 1.95 -2.86
C LYS A 68 -21.54 2.55 -1.97
N MET A 69 -21.28 3.84 -2.10
CA MET A 69 -20.29 4.58 -1.34
C MET A 69 -20.97 5.76 -0.62
N ARG A 70 -20.50 6.03 0.58
CA ARG A 70 -20.93 7.20 1.37
C ARG A 70 -19.79 8.21 1.42
N PHE A 71 -20.01 9.40 0.91
CA PHE A 71 -19.03 10.48 0.93
C PHE A 71 -19.04 11.23 2.28
N SER A 72 -18.82 10.49 3.37
CA SER A 72 -18.69 11.10 4.69
C SER A 72 -17.28 11.70 4.88
N ARG A 73 -17.14 12.68 5.79
CA ARG A 73 -15.83 13.30 6.08
C ARG A 73 -14.73 12.26 6.41
N PRO A 74 -14.98 11.24 7.28
CA PRO A 74 -13.98 10.24 7.56
C PRO A 74 -13.61 9.41 6.32
N VAL A 75 -14.57 9.06 5.46
CA VAL A 75 -14.29 8.32 4.23
C VAL A 75 -13.44 9.15 3.26
N LEU A 76 -13.75 10.45 3.10
CA LEU A 76 -12.98 11.35 2.24
C LEU A 76 -11.54 11.54 2.73
N LEU A 77 -11.34 11.73 4.04
CA LEU A 77 -10.00 11.88 4.62
C LEU A 77 -9.16 10.60 4.42
N GLY A 78 -9.75 9.42 4.69
CA GLY A 78 -9.09 8.15 4.43
C GLY A 78 -8.75 7.94 2.95
N ALA A 79 -9.68 8.31 2.05
CA ALA A 79 -9.49 8.21 0.61
C ALA A 79 -8.34 9.10 0.10
N VAL A 80 -8.29 10.37 0.55
CA VAL A 80 -7.21 11.30 0.17
C VAL A 80 -5.86 10.80 0.70
N CYS A 81 -5.79 10.32 1.95
CA CYS A 81 -4.57 9.77 2.52
C CYS A 81 -4.10 8.53 1.75
N SER A 82 -5.01 7.62 1.42
CA SER A 82 -4.72 6.41 0.64
C SER A 82 -4.26 6.74 -0.78
N TYR A 83 -4.92 7.69 -1.45
CA TYR A 83 -4.53 8.19 -2.77
C TYR A 83 -3.12 8.80 -2.73
N ALA A 84 -2.85 9.71 -1.80
CA ALA A 84 -1.54 10.36 -1.67
C ALA A 84 -0.43 9.33 -1.42
N CYS A 85 -0.67 8.35 -0.54
CA CYS A 85 0.25 7.25 -0.26
C CYS A 85 0.64 6.49 -1.53
N THR A 86 -0.35 6.03 -2.30
CA THR A 86 -0.12 5.26 -3.53
C THR A 86 0.58 6.10 -4.59
N THR A 87 0.15 7.34 -4.80
CA THR A 87 0.74 8.23 -5.81
C THR A 87 2.20 8.55 -5.49
N CYS A 88 2.53 8.84 -4.22
CA CYS A 88 3.92 9.03 -3.78
C CYS A 88 4.76 7.78 -4.03
N PHE A 89 4.23 6.59 -3.79
CA PHE A 89 4.94 5.33 -4.03
C PHE A 89 5.19 5.07 -5.52
N VAL A 90 4.18 5.24 -6.38
CA VAL A 90 4.34 5.08 -7.84
C VAL A 90 5.35 6.10 -8.38
N ALA A 91 5.25 7.37 -7.97
CA ALA A 91 6.22 8.41 -8.35
C ALA A 91 7.63 8.09 -7.87
N ALA A 92 7.78 7.59 -6.63
CA ALA A 92 9.06 7.16 -6.09
C ALA A 92 9.68 6.05 -6.96
N ASN A 93 8.91 5.02 -7.33
CA ASN A 93 9.39 3.95 -8.21
C ASN A 93 9.88 4.44 -9.57
N LYS A 94 9.37 5.56 -10.07
CA LYS A 94 9.84 6.18 -11.31
C LYS A 94 11.14 6.98 -11.12
N LEU A 95 11.32 7.61 -9.96
CA LEU A 95 12.41 8.55 -9.69
C LEU A 95 13.59 7.91 -8.93
N THR A 96 13.44 6.71 -8.38
CA THR A 96 14.51 5.95 -7.74
C THR A 96 14.51 4.49 -8.20
N THR A 97 15.35 3.64 -7.61
CA THR A 97 15.30 2.20 -7.88
C THR A 97 14.07 1.58 -7.22
N ALA A 98 13.50 0.53 -7.84
CA ALA A 98 12.38 -0.19 -7.24
C ALA A 98 12.72 -0.75 -5.85
N ALA A 99 13.96 -1.21 -5.67
CA ALA A 99 14.45 -1.69 -4.39
C ALA A 99 14.44 -0.58 -3.33
N ASN A 100 15.00 0.61 -3.64
CA ASN A 100 15.00 1.76 -2.73
C ASN A 100 13.59 2.21 -2.37
N ALA A 101 12.69 2.31 -3.35
CA ALA A 101 11.31 2.71 -3.11
C ALA A 101 10.61 1.75 -2.14
N ILE A 102 10.75 0.44 -2.35
CA ILE A 102 10.13 -0.59 -1.50
C ILE A 102 10.76 -0.59 -0.10
N VAL A 103 12.09 -0.59 0.00
CA VAL A 103 12.80 -0.64 1.30
C VAL A 103 12.49 0.60 2.13
N LEU A 104 12.47 1.80 1.53
CA LEU A 104 12.08 3.03 2.24
C LEU A 104 10.61 3.04 2.65
N GLN A 105 9.70 2.49 1.86
CA GLN A 105 8.31 2.34 2.26
C GLN A 105 8.16 1.40 3.46
N TYR A 106 9.01 0.38 3.59
CA TYR A 106 9.03 -0.52 4.75
C TYR A 106 9.51 0.13 6.05
N THR A 107 9.88 1.42 6.06
CA THR A 107 10.01 2.21 7.31
C THR A 107 8.65 2.48 7.98
N ASN A 108 7.52 2.21 7.30
CA ASN A 108 6.17 2.34 7.81
C ASN A 108 5.98 1.81 9.26
N PRO A 109 6.43 0.61 9.71
CA PRO A 109 6.23 0.16 11.07
C PRO A 109 6.86 1.07 12.11
N MET A 110 8.01 1.70 11.80
CA MET A 110 8.63 2.70 12.67
C MET A 110 7.70 3.90 12.86
N PHE A 111 7.12 4.40 11.76
CA PHE A 111 6.20 5.53 11.83
C PHE A 111 4.88 5.17 12.50
N VAL A 112 4.38 3.93 12.35
CA VAL A 112 3.20 3.44 13.11
C VAL A 112 3.47 3.49 14.61
N VAL A 113 4.62 3.01 15.08
CA VAL A 113 5.02 3.05 16.49
C VAL A 113 5.17 4.50 16.97
N LEU A 114 5.88 5.32 16.21
CA LEU A 114 6.10 6.73 16.53
C LEU A 114 4.79 7.53 16.60
N LEU A 115 3.94 7.44 15.60
CA LEU A 115 2.66 8.14 15.56
C LEU A 115 1.69 7.61 16.62
N SER A 116 1.70 6.31 16.92
CA SER A 116 0.90 5.75 18.01
C SER A 116 1.29 6.32 19.35
N TRP A 117 2.59 6.51 19.59
CA TRP A 117 3.09 7.15 20.81
C TRP A 117 2.78 8.66 20.85
N LEU A 118 3.07 9.38 19.76
CA LEU A 118 2.95 10.84 19.71
C LEU A 118 1.49 11.31 19.67
N VAL A 119 0.66 10.71 18.82
CA VAL A 119 -0.72 11.17 18.56
C VAL A 119 -1.71 10.47 19.48
N LEU A 120 -1.61 9.15 19.61
CA LEU A 120 -2.53 8.35 20.39
C LEU A 120 -2.10 8.20 21.86
N ARG A 121 -0.90 8.72 22.24
CA ARG A 121 -0.31 8.63 23.58
C ARG A 121 -0.27 7.19 24.11
N ARG A 122 -0.23 6.19 23.21
CA ARG A 122 -0.13 4.78 23.55
C ARG A 122 1.34 4.37 23.65
N ARG A 123 1.70 3.71 24.73
CA ARG A 123 3.06 3.17 24.90
C ARG A 123 3.24 2.00 23.93
N ALA A 124 4.32 2.05 23.14
CA ALA A 124 4.73 0.92 22.30
C ALA A 124 5.08 -0.29 23.17
N GLN A 125 4.68 -1.47 22.74
CA GLN A 125 5.09 -2.71 23.40
C GLN A 125 6.57 -2.97 23.12
N ARG A 126 7.27 -3.57 24.06
CA ARG A 126 8.71 -3.91 23.89
C ARG A 126 8.96 -4.75 22.63
N ARG A 127 8.00 -5.63 22.31
CA ARG A 127 8.04 -6.46 21.09
C ARG A 127 8.00 -5.61 19.82
N ASP A 128 7.13 -4.61 19.77
CA ASP A 128 7.00 -3.74 18.60
C ASP A 128 8.27 -2.90 18.38
N ILE A 129 8.86 -2.41 19.46
CA ILE A 129 10.13 -1.67 19.43
C ILE A 129 11.26 -2.58 18.93
N LEU A 130 11.37 -3.80 19.44
CA LEU A 130 12.40 -4.75 19.04
C LEU A 130 12.27 -5.12 17.55
N LEU A 131 11.06 -5.46 17.10
CA LEU A 131 10.80 -5.79 15.69
C LEU A 131 11.12 -4.62 14.77
N THR A 132 10.73 -3.40 15.17
CA THR A 132 11.03 -2.18 14.41
C THR A 132 12.53 -1.94 14.37
N ALA A 133 13.26 -2.12 15.47
CA ALA A 133 14.71 -1.95 15.54
C ALA A 133 15.45 -2.95 14.62
N VAL A 134 15.05 -4.22 14.62
CA VAL A 134 15.61 -5.25 13.73
C VAL A 134 15.36 -4.90 12.27
N LEU A 135 14.15 -4.47 11.93
CA LEU A 135 13.77 -4.06 10.58
C LEU A 135 14.57 -2.84 10.13
N MET A 136 14.71 -1.82 10.99
CA MET A 136 15.50 -0.63 10.71
C MET A 136 16.99 -0.95 10.54
N GLY A 137 17.52 -1.92 11.31
CA GLY A 137 18.89 -2.43 11.14
C GLY A 137 19.08 -3.07 9.75
N GLY A 138 18.12 -3.87 9.29
CA GLY A 138 18.14 -4.44 7.93
C GLY A 138 18.09 -3.36 6.84
N ILE A 139 17.24 -2.35 7.00
CA ILE A 139 17.17 -1.20 6.09
C ILE A 139 18.50 -0.43 6.07
N ALA A 140 19.09 -0.16 7.23
CA ALA A 140 20.37 0.53 7.33
C ALA A 140 21.49 -0.25 6.61
N LEU A 141 21.56 -1.58 6.80
CA LEU A 141 22.51 -2.43 6.09
C LEU A 141 22.31 -2.39 4.56
N PHE A 142 21.07 -2.38 4.09
CA PHE A 142 20.77 -2.26 2.67
C PHE A 142 21.31 -0.94 2.08
N PHE A 143 21.21 0.17 2.82
CA PHE A 143 21.65 1.49 2.36
C PHE A 143 23.17 1.72 2.47
N LEU A 144 23.94 0.86 3.13
CA LEU A 144 25.39 0.99 3.16
C LEU A 144 26.03 0.86 1.77
N ASP A 145 25.40 0.04 0.88
CA ASP A 145 25.92 -0.22 -0.47
C ASP A 145 25.24 0.60 -1.58
N GLU A 146 24.04 1.17 -1.36
CA GLU A 146 23.16 1.65 -2.44
C GLU A 146 22.81 3.14 -2.40
N LEU A 147 23.43 3.96 -1.54
CA LEU A 147 23.16 5.41 -1.48
C LEU A 147 23.75 6.15 -2.69
N SER A 148 23.07 6.06 -3.84
CA SER A 148 23.33 6.94 -4.98
C SER A 148 22.76 8.33 -4.71
N PRO A 149 23.57 9.41 -4.69
CA PRO A 149 23.08 10.78 -4.47
C PRO A 149 22.08 11.26 -5.52
N GLY A 150 22.03 10.61 -6.70
CA GLY A 150 21.21 11.03 -7.84
C GLY A 150 19.69 10.80 -7.70
N HIS A 151 19.21 10.10 -6.66
CA HIS A 151 17.80 9.73 -6.53
C HIS A 151 17.09 10.33 -5.30
N LEU A 152 17.57 11.49 -4.81
CA LEU A 152 17.09 12.09 -3.57
C LEU A 152 15.57 12.31 -3.57
N VAL A 153 15.03 12.89 -4.64
CA VAL A 153 13.57 13.16 -4.73
C VAL A 153 12.76 11.88 -4.68
N GLY A 154 13.17 10.83 -5.41
CA GLY A 154 12.52 9.53 -5.39
C GLY A 154 12.56 8.90 -4.01
N ASN A 155 13.70 8.95 -3.33
CA ASN A 155 13.87 8.42 -1.98
C ASN A 155 13.02 9.19 -0.95
N LEU A 156 12.92 10.53 -1.06
CA LEU A 156 12.05 11.33 -0.21
C LEU A 156 10.56 11.01 -0.43
N LEU A 157 10.14 10.81 -1.68
CA LEU A 157 8.77 10.38 -1.98
C LEU A 157 8.47 8.99 -1.45
N ALA A 158 9.43 8.06 -1.51
CA ALA A 158 9.29 6.73 -0.94
C ALA A 158 9.11 6.78 0.59
N LEU A 159 9.93 7.60 1.27
CA LEU A 159 9.81 7.81 2.71
C LEU A 159 8.47 8.48 3.07
N CYS A 160 8.05 9.47 2.31
CA CYS A 160 6.74 10.12 2.46
C CYS A 160 5.60 9.11 2.30
N SER A 161 5.68 8.20 1.31
CA SER A 161 4.70 7.13 1.15
C SER A 161 4.65 6.19 2.37
N GLY A 162 5.80 5.88 2.98
CA GLY A 162 5.88 5.09 4.23
C GLY A 162 5.18 5.79 5.41
N ILE A 163 5.36 7.10 5.54
CA ILE A 163 4.67 7.90 6.56
C ILE A 163 3.15 7.91 6.31
N LEU A 164 2.73 8.17 5.06
CA LEU A 164 1.32 8.17 4.69
C LEU A 164 0.67 6.79 4.88
N MET A 165 1.40 5.72 4.62
CA MET A 165 0.95 4.35 4.89
C MET A 165 0.76 4.10 6.39
N ALA A 166 1.65 4.64 7.24
CA ALA A 166 1.49 4.57 8.69
C ALA A 166 0.26 5.35 9.17
N VAL A 167 0.05 6.56 8.64
CA VAL A 167 -1.16 7.35 8.91
C VAL A 167 -2.40 6.59 8.48
N ASN A 168 -2.41 6.03 7.28
CA ASN A 168 -3.54 5.26 6.75
C ASN A 168 -3.84 4.02 7.61
N THR A 169 -2.79 3.30 8.05
CA THR A 169 -2.93 2.14 8.95
C THR A 169 -3.57 2.52 10.29
N LEU A 170 -3.13 3.62 10.90
CA LEU A 170 -3.72 4.11 12.15
C LEU A 170 -5.14 4.65 11.91
N TYR A 171 -5.36 5.35 10.79
CA TYR A 171 -6.66 5.85 10.41
C TYR A 171 -7.68 4.71 10.24
N ALA A 172 -7.31 3.66 9.50
CA ALA A 172 -8.12 2.45 9.35
C ALA A 172 -8.54 1.83 10.69
N ARG A 173 -7.64 1.88 11.67
CA ARG A 173 -7.87 1.26 12.99
C ARG A 173 -8.72 2.13 13.93
N TYR A 174 -8.63 3.46 13.85
CA TYR A 174 -9.18 4.36 14.86
C TYR A 174 -10.28 5.30 14.38
N SER A 175 -10.46 5.50 13.07
CA SER A 175 -11.45 6.41 12.52
C SER A 175 -12.88 5.87 12.54
N GLY A 176 -13.05 4.54 12.64
CA GLY A 176 -14.35 3.89 12.46
C GLY A 176 -14.89 3.94 11.02
N ALA A 177 -14.11 4.47 10.06
CA ALA A 177 -14.47 4.46 8.65
C ALA A 177 -14.30 3.06 8.05
N ASP A 178 -15.20 2.67 7.16
CA ASP A 178 -15.09 1.43 6.41
C ASP A 178 -13.90 1.52 5.44
N VAL A 179 -12.91 0.64 5.66
CA VAL A 179 -11.65 0.61 4.90
C VAL A 179 -11.90 0.33 3.41
N ILE A 180 -12.84 -0.54 3.10
CA ILE A 180 -13.19 -0.86 1.70
C ILE A 180 -13.84 0.37 1.05
N GLU A 181 -14.73 1.05 1.77
CA GLU A 181 -15.43 2.22 1.26
C GLU A 181 -14.48 3.37 0.93
N TYR A 182 -13.59 3.76 1.84
CA TYR A 182 -12.62 4.80 1.52
C TYR A 182 -11.56 4.35 0.51
N GLY A 183 -11.25 3.05 0.46
CA GLY A 183 -10.43 2.46 -0.60
C GLY A 183 -11.06 2.64 -1.99
N MET A 184 -12.35 2.35 -2.14
CA MET A 184 -13.09 2.57 -3.38
C MET A 184 -13.13 4.06 -3.78
N VAL A 185 -13.36 4.96 -2.82
CA VAL A 185 -13.33 6.42 -3.08
C VAL A 185 -11.91 6.86 -3.49
N SER A 186 -10.86 6.32 -2.87
CA SER A 186 -9.47 6.56 -3.27
C SER A 186 -9.20 6.12 -4.71
N CYS A 187 -9.76 4.97 -5.14
CA CYS A 187 -9.67 4.52 -6.50
C CYS A 187 -10.33 5.51 -7.49
N LEU A 188 -11.52 6.02 -7.17
CA LEU A 188 -12.18 7.02 -8.00
C LEU A 188 -11.39 8.33 -8.10
N LEU A 189 -10.79 8.79 -6.99
CA LEU A 189 -9.90 9.95 -7.00
C LEU A 189 -8.70 9.73 -7.92
N SER A 190 -8.08 8.56 -7.84
CA SER A 190 -6.95 8.20 -8.68
C SER A 190 -7.33 8.15 -10.16
N VAL A 191 -8.46 7.53 -10.49
CA VAL A 191 -8.97 7.47 -11.88
C VAL A 191 -9.32 8.87 -12.41
N GLY A 192 -9.96 9.70 -11.61
CA GLY A 192 -10.32 11.08 -12.00
C GLY A 192 -9.09 11.95 -12.28
N ILE A 193 -8.08 11.91 -11.41
CA ILE A 193 -6.84 12.68 -11.58
C ILE A 193 -6.00 12.11 -12.72
N GLY A 194 -5.91 10.78 -12.83
CA GLY A 194 -5.19 10.14 -13.94
C GLY A 194 -5.83 10.40 -15.30
N ALA A 195 -7.16 10.45 -15.38
CA ALA A 195 -7.86 10.84 -16.60
C ALA A 195 -7.52 12.28 -17.02
N ALA A 196 -7.41 13.21 -16.07
CA ALA A 196 -6.93 14.55 -16.36
C ALA A 196 -5.46 14.55 -16.83
N ALA A 197 -4.61 13.69 -16.28
CA ALA A 197 -3.21 13.56 -16.67
C ALA A 197 -3.06 12.98 -18.10
N VAL A 198 -3.96 12.09 -18.54
CA VAL A 198 -3.97 11.56 -19.92
C VAL A 198 -4.20 12.65 -20.96
N ILE A 199 -4.95 13.69 -20.60
CA ILE A 199 -5.21 14.83 -21.52
C ILE A 199 -3.93 15.65 -21.73
N THR A 200 -3.10 15.78 -20.71
CA THR A 200 -1.85 16.57 -20.76
C THR A 200 -0.68 15.77 -21.31
N GLU A 201 -0.61 14.49 -20.98
CA GLU A 201 0.45 13.55 -21.38
C GLU A 201 -0.18 12.22 -21.80
N PRO A 202 -0.58 12.06 -23.08
CA PRO A 202 -1.19 10.82 -23.52
C PRO A 202 -0.20 9.65 -23.41
N PRO A 203 -0.60 8.53 -22.80
CA PRO A 203 0.26 7.37 -22.63
C PRO A 203 0.55 6.70 -23.98
N VAL A 204 1.82 6.33 -24.21
CA VAL A 204 2.18 5.49 -25.34
C VAL A 204 1.81 4.05 -25.04
N VAL A 205 0.74 3.57 -25.68
CA VAL A 205 0.21 2.21 -25.44
C VAL A 205 1.03 1.21 -26.26
N THR A 206 1.80 0.37 -25.55
CA THR A 206 2.52 -0.76 -26.15
C THR A 206 1.98 -2.07 -25.58
N ALA A 207 2.20 -3.19 -26.26
CA ALA A 207 1.80 -4.51 -25.74
C ALA A 207 2.45 -4.79 -24.36
N VAL A 208 3.70 -4.37 -24.19
CA VAL A 208 4.43 -4.52 -22.91
C VAL A 208 3.78 -3.68 -21.80
N SER A 209 3.43 -2.42 -22.10
CA SER A 209 2.78 -1.56 -21.11
C SER A 209 1.40 -2.06 -20.69
N LEU A 210 0.61 -2.61 -21.64
CA LEU A 210 -0.69 -3.21 -21.33
C LEU A 210 -0.54 -4.45 -20.43
N VAL A 211 0.37 -5.37 -20.77
CA VAL A 211 0.63 -6.55 -19.94
C VAL A 211 1.10 -6.15 -18.55
N ALA A 212 2.03 -5.20 -18.47
CA ALA A 212 2.54 -4.72 -17.18
C ALA A 212 1.44 -4.06 -16.33
N VAL A 213 0.55 -3.25 -16.92
CA VAL A 213 -0.57 -2.62 -16.21
C VAL A 213 -1.58 -3.66 -15.73
N VAL A 214 -1.91 -4.66 -16.55
CA VAL A 214 -2.79 -5.77 -16.13
C VAL A 214 -2.15 -6.58 -14.99
N PHE A 215 -0.83 -6.72 -14.99
CA PHE A 215 -0.10 -7.38 -13.92
C PHE A 215 -0.06 -6.56 -12.61
N LEU A 216 -0.03 -5.21 -12.73
CA LEU A 216 -0.06 -4.29 -11.59
C LEU A 216 -1.46 -4.18 -10.95
N ALA A 217 -2.49 -4.51 -11.70
CA ALA A 217 -3.88 -4.43 -11.29
C ALA A 217 -4.37 -5.66 -10.52
#